data_56aafb762ece8c5bd283d554da50b32f
#
_entry.id   56aafb762ece8c5bd283d554da50b32f
#
_cell.length_a   1.000
_cell.length_b   1.000
_cell.length_c   1.000
_cell.angle_alpha   90.00
_cell.angle_beta   90.00
_cell.angle_gamma   90.00
#
_symmetry.space_group_name_H-M   'P 1'
#
loop_
_entity.id
_entity.type
_entity.pdbx_description
1 polymer ?
#
loop_
_entity_poly.entity_id
_entity_poly.type
_entity_poly.pdbx_seq_one_letter_code
_entity_poly.pdbx_strand_id
1 'polypeptide(L)'
;QRQMCIRDSWYIDQMMSKKNKSEKIDFSISLDNYIQGGYNDYLPIRANDNRSINLKKYIEFVERNVKAIQFRNYNTVPSKSFYLTDFDFKENQLPENLKAFYQDTLILRVKGNKNGLEKKDLAFLDLLQKGNWERPIYFNNTSLNGIGLDIKRNVVQEGFVYKLLPIENTSSNSFVNTEKMYSSLMENSFWRGLDDENAYFSEDHRGFIMNYRSTFNTLIKNLIDKKRYEDALKVINKCLSIMPDKSLTFDHFSVQIVEFLIDLNSCLLYTSDAADDGV
;
A
#
# COMPACT_ATOMS: atom_id res chain seq x y z
N GLN A 1 -11.44 6.82 19.70
CA GLN A 1 -10.17 6.16 20.10
C GLN A 1 -10.39 4.83 20.82
N ARG A 2 -11.26 4.76 21.84
CA ARG A 2 -11.47 3.54 22.65
C ARG A 2 -11.95 2.34 21.82
N GLN A 3 -12.87 2.54 20.86
CA GLN A 3 -13.35 1.47 19.99
C GLN A 3 -12.27 0.97 19.02
N MET A 4 -11.37 1.83 18.56
CA MET A 4 -10.25 1.45 17.68
C MET A 4 -9.24 0.57 18.44
N CYS A 5 -8.89 0.92 19.68
CA CYS A 5 -7.96 0.11 20.50
C CYS A 5 -8.49 -1.30 20.79
N ILE A 6 -9.79 -1.46 21.02
CA ILE A 6 -10.44 -2.79 21.21
C ILE A 6 -10.28 -3.62 19.94
N ARG A 7 -10.63 -3.03 18.80
CA ARG A 7 -10.56 -3.69 17.49
C ARG A 7 -9.13 -4.09 17.14
N ASP A 8 -8.17 -3.19 17.35
CA ASP A 8 -6.77 -3.46 17.06
C ASP A 8 -6.22 -4.60 17.91
N SER A 9 -6.53 -4.64 19.22
CA SER A 9 -6.15 -5.75 20.11
C SER A 9 -6.72 -7.09 19.65
N TRP A 10 -8.00 -7.11 19.23
CA TRP A 10 -8.64 -8.30 18.70
C TRP A 10 -7.99 -8.81 17.40
N TYR A 11 -7.65 -7.92 16.47
CA TYR A 11 -6.97 -8.31 15.25
C TYR A 11 -5.56 -8.84 15.50
N ILE A 12 -4.82 -8.26 16.44
CA ILE A 12 -3.49 -8.73 16.84
C ILE A 12 -3.59 -10.14 17.44
N ASP A 13 -4.55 -10.39 18.34
CA ASP A 13 -4.83 -11.72 18.89
C ASP A 13 -5.16 -12.73 17.78
N GLN A 14 -6.00 -12.35 16.81
CA GLN A 14 -6.29 -13.19 15.64
C GLN A 14 -5.05 -13.49 14.80
N MET A 15 -4.15 -12.55 14.62
CA MET A 15 -2.90 -12.78 13.89
C MET A 15 -1.93 -13.71 14.62
N MET A 16 -1.86 -13.61 15.94
CA MET A 16 -1.01 -14.45 16.79
C MET A 16 -1.57 -15.86 17.00
N SER A 17 -2.88 -16.06 16.85
CA SER A 17 -3.54 -17.35 17.03
C SER A 17 -3.44 -18.23 15.78
N LYS A 18 -3.55 -19.57 15.94
CA LYS A 18 -3.68 -20.52 14.83
C LYS A 18 -5.11 -20.68 14.33
N LYS A 19 -6.10 -20.03 14.94
CA LYS A 19 -7.51 -20.16 14.57
C LYS A 19 -7.76 -19.57 13.17
N ASN A 20 -8.45 -20.30 12.33
CA ASN A 20 -8.89 -19.89 10.98
C ASN A 20 -7.77 -19.56 9.98
N LYS A 21 -6.54 -20.05 10.21
CA LYS A 21 -5.40 -19.91 9.28
C LYS A 21 -4.38 -21.02 9.47
N SER A 22 -3.59 -21.28 8.45
CA SER A 22 -2.59 -22.36 8.45
C SER A 22 -1.45 -22.13 9.45
N GLU A 23 -1.02 -20.87 9.62
CA GLU A 23 0.11 -20.50 10.47
C GLU A 23 -0.15 -19.20 11.22
N LYS A 24 0.37 -19.11 12.43
CA LYS A 24 0.38 -17.88 13.20
C LYS A 24 1.37 -16.88 12.59
N ILE A 25 1.14 -15.61 12.87
CA ILE A 25 2.10 -14.54 12.60
C ILE A 25 2.86 -14.28 13.89
N ASP A 26 4.19 -14.33 13.83
CA ASP A 26 5.04 -14.08 14.98
C ASP A 26 5.28 -12.58 15.16
N PHE A 27 5.21 -12.16 16.41
CA PHE A 27 5.55 -10.81 16.88
C PHE A 27 6.67 -10.91 17.91
N SER A 28 7.46 -9.86 18.06
CA SER A 28 8.45 -9.75 19.14
C SER A 28 7.81 -9.28 20.45
N ILE A 29 6.78 -8.44 20.34
CA ILE A 29 6.01 -7.94 21.47
C ILE A 29 4.93 -8.96 21.83
N SER A 30 4.86 -9.34 23.11
CA SER A 30 3.86 -10.26 23.63
C SER A 30 2.44 -9.70 23.55
N LEU A 31 1.44 -10.59 23.48
CA LEU A 31 0.03 -10.18 23.43
C LEU A 31 -0.38 -9.33 24.63
N ASP A 32 0.16 -9.60 25.81
CA ASP A 32 -0.12 -8.83 27.04
C ASP A 32 0.24 -7.35 26.89
N ASN A 33 1.27 -7.04 26.11
CA ASN A 33 1.67 -5.67 25.80
C ASN A 33 0.80 -5.00 24.73
N TYR A 34 -0.11 -5.75 24.08
CA TYR A 34 -1.11 -5.24 23.14
C TYR A 34 -2.53 -5.18 23.71
N ILE A 35 -2.73 -5.52 24.98
CA ILE A 35 -4.05 -5.43 25.61
C ILE A 35 -4.56 -3.98 25.62
N GLN A 36 -5.87 -3.85 25.70
CA GLN A 36 -6.54 -2.55 25.81
C GLN A 36 -6.27 -1.91 27.18
N GLY A 37 -6.03 -0.59 27.19
CA GLY A 37 -5.75 0.17 28.41
C GLY A 37 -4.30 0.06 28.87
N GLY A 38 -3.45 -0.65 28.08
CA GLY A 38 -2.02 -0.80 28.38
C GLY A 38 -1.17 0.38 27.90
N TYR A 39 0.13 0.27 28.16
CA TYR A 39 1.14 1.30 27.82
C TYR A 39 1.27 1.58 26.32
N ASN A 40 0.78 0.69 25.46
CA ASN A 40 0.97 0.74 24.01
C ASN A 40 -0.30 1.09 23.22
N ASP A 41 -1.38 1.53 23.88
CA ASP A 41 -2.61 1.96 23.18
C ASP A 41 -2.35 3.19 22.30
N TYR A 42 -1.50 4.09 22.80
CA TYR A 42 -1.05 5.27 22.09
C TYR A 42 0.37 5.62 22.54
N LEU A 43 1.28 5.81 21.62
CA LEU A 43 2.69 6.10 21.87
C LEU A 43 2.99 7.55 21.48
N PRO A 44 2.98 8.50 22.44
CA PRO A 44 3.31 9.90 22.15
C PRO A 44 4.73 10.05 21.63
N ILE A 45 4.93 10.92 20.64
CA ILE A 45 6.26 11.26 20.15
C ILE A 45 6.91 12.23 21.14
N ARG A 46 8.08 11.87 21.64
CA ARG A 46 8.94 12.71 22.47
C ARG A 46 10.33 12.82 21.83
N ALA A 47 10.35 13.17 20.56
CA ALA A 47 11.58 13.35 19.83
C ALA A 47 12.32 14.59 20.35
N ASN A 48 13.52 14.37 20.86
CA ASN A 48 14.42 15.43 21.28
C ASN A 48 15.40 15.85 20.16
N ASP A 49 15.49 15.03 19.12
CA ASP A 49 16.32 15.28 17.93
C ASP A 49 15.74 14.58 16.69
N ASN A 50 16.35 14.79 15.54
CA ASN A 50 15.94 14.20 14.25
C ASN A 50 16.69 12.90 13.92
N ARG A 51 17.43 12.29 14.85
CA ARG A 51 18.16 11.05 14.58
C ARG A 51 17.21 9.88 14.45
N SER A 52 17.46 9.05 13.43
CA SER A 52 16.73 7.78 13.30
C SER A 52 17.20 6.80 14.39
N ILE A 53 16.26 6.04 14.92
CA ILE A 53 16.52 5.00 15.93
C ILE A 53 16.43 3.61 15.33
N ASN A 54 17.22 2.69 15.84
CA ASN A 54 17.17 1.30 15.41
C ASN A 54 15.82 0.68 15.79
N LEU A 55 15.07 0.18 14.79
CA LEU A 55 13.74 -0.37 15.00
C LEU A 55 13.76 -1.58 15.93
N LYS A 56 14.71 -2.50 15.75
CA LYS A 56 14.83 -3.70 16.57
C LYS A 56 15.02 -3.36 18.05
N LYS A 57 15.93 -2.44 18.36
CA LYS A 57 16.16 -1.98 19.73
C LYS A 57 14.93 -1.29 20.33
N TYR A 58 14.21 -0.51 19.52
CA TYR A 58 12.98 0.14 19.98
C TYR A 58 11.90 -0.89 20.35
N ILE A 59 11.67 -1.89 19.52
CA ILE A 59 10.73 -2.98 19.78
C ILE A 59 11.12 -3.75 21.05
N GLU A 60 12.40 -4.06 21.25
CA GLU A 60 12.89 -4.69 22.49
C GLU A 60 12.61 -3.83 23.73
N PHE A 61 12.74 -2.52 23.64
CA PHE A 61 12.45 -1.61 24.77
C PHE A 61 10.95 -1.57 25.07
N VAL A 62 10.11 -1.58 24.05
CA VAL A 62 8.65 -1.65 24.22
C VAL A 62 8.24 -2.98 24.87
N GLU A 63 8.76 -4.11 24.42
CA GLU A 63 8.46 -5.42 24.98
C GLU A 63 8.86 -5.51 26.47
N ARG A 64 10.03 -5.02 26.82
CA ARG A 64 10.54 -5.03 28.20
C ARG A 64 9.98 -3.93 29.07
N ASN A 65 9.12 -3.07 28.55
CA ASN A 65 8.58 -1.90 29.26
C ASN A 65 9.66 -1.06 29.93
N VAL A 66 10.74 -0.74 29.20
CA VAL A 66 11.92 -0.04 29.72
C VAL A 66 11.55 1.39 30.15
N LYS A 67 11.85 1.74 31.40
CA LYS A 67 11.53 3.07 31.96
C LYS A 67 12.04 4.25 31.13
N ALA A 68 13.14 4.07 30.40
CA ALA A 68 13.73 5.12 29.58
C ALA A 68 12.80 5.62 28.45
N ILE A 69 11.88 4.78 27.96
CA ILE A 69 10.89 5.16 26.93
C ILE A 69 9.50 5.44 27.53
N GLN A 70 9.32 5.34 28.86
CA GLN A 70 8.03 5.55 29.50
C GLN A 70 7.82 7.01 29.87
N PHE A 71 6.59 7.45 29.71
CA PHE A 71 6.11 8.73 30.21
C PHE A 71 4.69 8.56 30.74
N ARG A 72 4.52 8.78 32.06
CA ARG A 72 3.26 8.49 32.74
C ARG A 72 2.85 7.02 32.49
N ASN A 73 1.67 6.81 31.92
CA ASN A 73 1.08 5.48 31.64
C ASN A 73 1.24 5.04 30.17
N TYR A 74 2.23 5.58 29.45
CA TYR A 74 2.45 5.28 28.04
C TYR A 74 3.92 4.99 27.75
N ASN A 75 4.20 4.05 26.87
CA ASN A 75 5.46 4.02 26.16
C ASN A 75 5.48 5.17 25.15
N THR A 76 6.65 5.71 24.85
CA THR A 76 6.80 6.87 23.97
C THR A 76 7.66 6.51 22.77
N VAL A 77 7.52 7.29 21.71
CA VAL A 77 8.37 7.22 20.52
C VAL A 77 9.46 8.29 20.65
N PRO A 78 10.72 7.89 20.85
CA PRO A 78 11.81 8.85 21.12
C PRO A 78 12.35 9.56 19.88
N SER A 79 11.89 9.17 18.66
CA SER A 79 12.25 9.81 17.40
C SER A 79 11.10 9.76 16.40
N LYS A 80 11.09 10.66 15.42
CA LYS A 80 10.15 10.63 14.27
C LYS A 80 10.60 9.68 13.16
N SER A 81 11.70 8.97 13.32
CA SER A 81 12.30 8.15 12.27
C SER A 81 12.90 6.87 12.85
N PHE A 82 12.64 5.75 12.20
CA PHE A 82 13.20 4.45 12.50
C PHE A 82 14.06 3.98 11.33
N TYR A 83 15.11 3.22 11.61
CA TYR A 83 15.83 2.48 10.58
C TYR A 83 15.84 0.99 10.89
N LEU A 84 15.76 0.18 9.83
CA LEU A 84 15.86 -1.26 9.86
C LEU A 84 16.98 -1.69 8.92
N THR A 85 17.93 -2.45 9.43
CA THR A 85 19.04 -3.10 8.71
C THR A 85 18.96 -4.61 8.90
N ASP A 86 19.83 -5.35 8.25
CA ASP A 86 20.03 -6.78 8.47
C ASP A 86 18.76 -7.64 8.19
N PHE A 87 18.01 -7.27 7.16
CA PHE A 87 16.89 -8.07 6.67
C PHE A 87 17.29 -8.95 5.47
N ASP A 88 16.59 -10.09 5.30
CA ASP A 88 16.96 -11.12 4.32
C ASP A 88 16.56 -10.82 2.88
N PHE A 89 15.83 -9.73 2.63
CA PHE A 89 15.48 -9.31 1.28
C PHE A 89 16.71 -8.79 0.54
N LYS A 90 16.92 -9.24 -0.71
CA LYS A 90 18.06 -8.85 -1.55
C LYS A 90 17.59 -8.14 -2.82
N GLU A 91 18.43 -7.27 -3.36
CA GLU A 91 18.18 -6.50 -4.58
C GLU A 91 17.74 -7.39 -5.76
N ASN A 92 18.30 -8.59 -5.91
CA ASN A 92 17.96 -9.52 -6.98
C ASN A 92 16.52 -10.08 -6.92
N GLN A 93 15.82 -9.88 -5.81
CA GLN A 93 14.40 -10.24 -5.65
C GLN A 93 13.47 -9.14 -6.17
N LEU A 94 14.00 -7.97 -6.53
CA LEU A 94 13.25 -6.87 -7.14
C LEU A 94 13.12 -7.07 -8.66
N PRO A 95 12.00 -6.59 -9.24
CA PRO A 95 11.92 -6.36 -10.68
C PRO A 95 13.05 -5.46 -11.17
N GLU A 96 13.54 -5.67 -12.39
CA GLU A 96 14.72 -4.97 -12.93
C GLU A 96 14.59 -3.44 -12.83
N ASN A 97 13.42 -2.92 -13.17
CA ASN A 97 13.13 -1.49 -13.13
C ASN A 97 13.08 -0.87 -11.71
N LEU A 98 13.15 -1.68 -10.68
CA LEU A 98 13.13 -1.22 -9.27
C LEU A 98 14.48 -1.41 -8.56
N LYS A 99 15.42 -2.15 -9.13
CA LYS A 99 16.72 -2.41 -8.51
C LYS A 99 17.50 -1.14 -8.18
N ALA A 100 17.47 -0.14 -9.04
CA ALA A 100 18.13 1.14 -8.80
C ALA A 100 17.61 1.91 -7.56
N PHE A 101 16.45 1.52 -7.03
CA PHE A 101 15.84 2.15 -5.86
C PHE A 101 15.98 1.31 -4.59
N TYR A 102 16.64 0.16 -4.68
CA TYR A 102 16.88 -0.71 -3.54
C TYR A 102 17.65 0.00 -2.43
N GLN A 103 17.25 -0.29 -1.20
CA GLN A 103 17.89 0.21 0.01
C GLN A 103 18.22 -0.97 0.91
N ASP A 104 19.46 -1.11 1.32
CA ASP A 104 19.92 -2.07 2.36
C ASP A 104 19.61 -1.59 3.79
N THR A 105 19.19 -0.34 3.91
CA THR A 105 18.71 0.29 5.14
C THR A 105 17.34 0.93 4.89
N LEU A 106 16.29 0.33 5.42
CA LEU A 106 14.94 0.89 5.30
C LEU A 106 14.73 1.98 6.35
N ILE A 107 14.37 3.18 5.92
CA ILE A 107 14.04 4.30 6.80
C ILE A 107 12.54 4.54 6.79
N LEU A 108 11.92 4.41 7.96
CA LEU A 108 10.49 4.63 8.20
C LEU A 108 10.28 5.92 8.98
N ARG A 109 9.54 6.86 8.44
CA ARG A 109 9.27 8.16 9.06
C ARG A 109 7.83 8.24 9.54
N VAL A 110 7.63 8.80 10.72
CA VAL A 110 6.28 9.13 11.20
C VAL A 110 5.74 10.30 10.37
N LYS A 111 4.48 10.22 9.95
CA LYS A 111 3.82 11.30 9.19
C LYS A 111 3.88 12.62 9.98
N GLY A 112 4.19 13.70 9.29
CA GLY A 112 4.43 15.02 9.89
C GLY A 112 3.26 15.59 10.71
N ASN A 113 2.03 15.18 10.37
CA ASN A 113 0.81 15.58 11.07
C ASN A 113 0.45 14.71 12.30
N LYS A 114 1.30 13.74 12.65
CA LYS A 114 1.07 12.84 13.80
C LYS A 114 1.91 13.26 15.00
N ASN A 115 1.27 13.29 16.18
CA ASN A 115 1.90 13.53 17.46
C ASN A 115 2.20 12.25 18.24
N GLY A 116 1.87 11.09 17.66
CA GLY A 116 2.10 9.77 18.24
C GLY A 116 1.73 8.67 17.26
N LEU A 117 2.11 7.45 17.60
CA LEU A 117 1.71 6.23 16.93
C LEU A 117 0.57 5.56 17.66
N GLU A 118 -0.32 4.92 16.92
CA GLU A 118 -1.38 4.08 17.45
C GLU A 118 -0.88 2.63 17.59
N LYS A 119 -1.60 1.82 18.33
CA LYS A 119 -1.29 0.39 18.52
C LYS A 119 -1.07 -0.36 17.19
N LYS A 120 -1.89 -0.08 16.17
CA LYS A 120 -1.74 -0.68 14.83
C LYS A 120 -0.42 -0.33 14.16
N ASP A 121 0.09 0.89 14.39
CA ASP A 121 1.36 1.34 13.83
C ASP A 121 2.52 0.61 14.52
N LEU A 122 2.44 0.42 15.83
CA LEU A 122 3.40 -0.39 16.59
C LEU A 122 3.38 -1.85 16.13
N ALA A 123 2.19 -2.44 15.96
CA ALA A 123 2.05 -3.81 15.49
C ALA A 123 2.64 -3.99 14.08
N PHE A 124 2.46 -3.00 13.20
CA PHE A 124 3.10 -3.03 11.87
C PHE A 124 4.64 -2.97 11.98
N LEU A 125 5.18 -2.10 12.83
CA LEU A 125 6.62 -1.99 13.04
C LEU A 125 7.21 -3.30 13.61
N ASP A 126 6.52 -3.92 14.55
CA ASP A 126 6.90 -5.21 15.12
C ASP A 126 6.84 -6.33 14.08
N LEU A 127 5.75 -6.41 13.32
CA LEU A 127 5.58 -7.36 12.23
C LEU A 127 6.70 -7.24 11.18
N LEU A 128 7.04 -6.02 10.79
CA LEU A 128 8.08 -5.76 9.80
C LEU A 128 9.46 -6.20 10.32
N GLN A 129 9.78 -5.86 11.56
CA GLN A 129 11.05 -6.22 12.18
C GLN A 129 11.18 -7.74 12.41
N LYS A 130 10.10 -8.39 12.89
CA LYS A 130 10.10 -9.82 13.21
C LYS A 130 9.99 -10.70 11.97
N GLY A 131 9.18 -10.27 11.01
CA GLY A 131 8.89 -11.05 9.80
C GLY A 131 10.03 -11.11 8.79
N ASN A 132 11.03 -10.24 8.91
CA ASN A 132 12.28 -10.24 8.14
C ASN A 132 12.10 -10.48 6.62
N TRP A 133 10.97 -10.01 6.06
CA TRP A 133 10.58 -10.17 4.65
C TRP A 133 10.29 -11.61 4.18
N GLU A 134 10.22 -12.58 5.08
CA GLU A 134 9.83 -13.96 4.74
C GLU A 134 8.42 -14.02 4.13
N ARG A 135 7.54 -13.12 4.61
CA ARG A 135 6.19 -12.96 4.06
C ARG A 135 6.00 -11.57 3.48
N PRO A 136 5.40 -11.45 2.28
CA PRO A 136 5.12 -10.15 1.70
C PRO A 136 4.06 -9.40 2.52
N ILE A 137 4.26 -8.10 2.69
CA ILE A 137 3.30 -7.21 3.34
C ILE A 137 2.60 -6.39 2.27
N TYR A 138 1.27 -6.44 2.29
CA TYR A 138 0.41 -5.70 1.36
C TYR A 138 -0.51 -4.76 2.12
N PHE A 139 -0.76 -3.60 1.54
CA PHE A 139 -1.74 -2.62 1.99
C PHE A 139 -2.84 -2.45 0.94
N ASN A 140 -4.09 -2.29 1.37
CA ASN A 140 -5.09 -1.64 0.53
C ASN A 140 -4.95 -0.12 0.64
N ASN A 141 -5.65 0.62 -0.21
CA ASN A 141 -5.57 2.09 -0.23
C ASN A 141 -5.93 2.73 1.14
N THR A 142 -6.95 2.23 1.80
CA THR A 142 -7.39 2.73 3.12
C THR A 142 -6.33 2.50 4.18
N SER A 143 -5.74 1.30 4.25
CA SER A 143 -4.69 0.95 5.20
C SER A 143 -3.42 1.76 4.95
N LEU A 144 -3.01 1.93 3.69
CA LEU A 144 -1.84 2.71 3.31
C LEU A 144 -1.97 4.19 3.73
N ASN A 145 -3.16 4.76 3.57
CA ASN A 145 -3.42 6.13 4.00
C ASN A 145 -3.61 6.24 5.51
N GLY A 146 -4.18 5.23 6.16
CA GLY A 146 -4.52 5.19 7.58
C GLY A 146 -3.36 4.93 8.53
N ILE A 147 -2.26 4.33 8.06
CA ILE A 147 -1.08 4.08 8.89
C ILE A 147 -0.38 5.40 9.27
N GLY A 148 0.16 5.47 10.49
CA GLY A 148 0.85 6.65 11.03
C GLY A 148 2.24 6.91 10.46
N LEU A 149 2.75 6.01 9.62
CA LEU A 149 4.07 6.07 9.01
C LEU A 149 3.98 6.51 7.54
N ASP A 150 4.96 7.26 7.08
CA ASP A 150 5.10 7.63 5.67
C ASP A 150 5.84 6.51 4.93
N ILE A 151 5.06 5.55 4.43
CA ILE A 151 5.56 4.38 3.70
C ILE A 151 5.23 4.43 2.20
N LYS A 152 4.63 5.51 1.72
CA LYS A 152 4.26 5.63 0.30
C LYS A 152 5.45 5.51 -0.65
N ARG A 153 6.64 5.90 -0.18
CA ARG A 153 7.89 5.78 -0.93
C ARG A 153 8.46 4.37 -1.01
N ASN A 154 7.93 3.47 -0.18
CA ASN A 154 8.43 2.11 -0.01
C ASN A 154 7.46 1.06 -0.56
N VAL A 155 6.45 1.47 -1.33
CA VAL A 155 5.45 0.55 -1.86
C VAL A 155 5.38 0.57 -3.38
N VAL A 156 4.97 -0.57 -3.94
CA VAL A 156 4.69 -0.76 -5.37
C VAL A 156 3.25 -1.21 -5.51
N GLN A 157 2.49 -0.55 -6.39
CA GLN A 157 1.12 -0.94 -6.67
C GLN A 157 1.08 -2.19 -7.57
N GLU A 158 0.35 -3.21 -7.12
CA GLU A 158 0.12 -4.48 -7.83
C GLU A 158 -1.39 -4.76 -7.92
N GLY A 159 -2.09 -4.05 -8.79
CA GLY A 159 -3.57 -4.08 -8.85
C GLY A 159 -4.21 -3.23 -7.76
N PHE A 160 -5.08 -3.82 -6.93
CA PHE A 160 -5.78 -3.12 -5.85
C PHE A 160 -5.00 -3.01 -4.56
N VAL A 161 -3.79 -3.55 -4.52
CA VAL A 161 -2.93 -3.61 -3.33
C VAL A 161 -1.56 -3.00 -3.59
N TYR A 162 -0.93 -2.57 -2.51
CA TYR A 162 0.39 -1.95 -2.49
C TYR A 162 1.34 -2.86 -1.71
N LYS A 163 2.32 -3.41 -2.40
CA LYS A 163 3.34 -4.27 -1.81
C LYS A 163 4.44 -3.43 -1.19
N LEU A 164 4.75 -3.67 0.08
CA LEU A 164 5.89 -3.06 0.75
C LEU A 164 7.19 -3.71 0.27
N LEU A 165 8.17 -2.91 -0.09
CA LEU A 165 9.50 -3.33 -0.53
C LEU A 165 10.58 -2.44 0.09
N PRO A 166 11.82 -2.94 0.26
CA PRO A 166 12.95 -2.14 0.74
C PRO A 166 13.51 -1.26 -0.39
N ILE A 167 12.70 -0.32 -0.82
CA ILE A 167 13.03 0.67 -1.86
C ILE A 167 12.74 2.07 -1.34
N GLU A 168 13.36 3.09 -1.94
CA GLU A 168 12.98 4.49 -1.70
C GLU A 168 12.67 5.17 -3.02
N ASN A 169 11.39 5.46 -3.23
CA ASN A 169 10.93 6.24 -4.37
C ASN A 169 11.06 7.74 -4.07
N THR A 170 11.94 8.40 -4.77
CA THR A 170 12.15 9.85 -4.67
C THR A 170 11.29 10.64 -5.65
N SER A 171 10.60 9.97 -6.58
CA SER A 171 9.72 10.61 -7.56
C SER A 171 8.35 10.95 -6.94
N SER A 172 7.63 11.86 -7.58
CA SER A 172 6.25 12.20 -7.21
C SER A 172 5.24 11.11 -7.55
N ASN A 173 5.58 10.22 -8.48
CA ASN A 173 4.72 9.15 -8.96
C ASN A 173 4.95 7.87 -8.14
N SER A 174 3.87 7.15 -7.80
CA SER A 174 3.96 5.83 -7.18
C SER A 174 4.56 4.82 -8.15
N PHE A 175 5.36 3.90 -7.64
CA PHE A 175 5.80 2.76 -8.44
C PHE A 175 4.63 1.82 -8.73
N VAL A 176 4.56 1.36 -9.98
CA VAL A 176 3.55 0.41 -10.46
C VAL A 176 4.23 -0.80 -11.07
N ASN A 177 3.87 -1.97 -10.59
CA ASN A 177 4.23 -3.22 -11.24
C ASN A 177 3.23 -3.49 -12.37
N THR A 178 3.50 -2.94 -13.55
CA THR A 178 2.59 -2.94 -14.70
C THR A 178 2.18 -4.36 -15.10
N GLU A 179 3.12 -5.31 -15.13
CA GLU A 179 2.84 -6.68 -15.56
C GLU A 179 1.91 -7.40 -14.57
N LYS A 180 2.23 -7.31 -13.27
CA LYS A 180 1.36 -7.88 -12.23
C LYS A 180 -0.01 -7.22 -12.19
N MET A 181 -0.05 -5.90 -12.37
CA MET A 181 -1.29 -5.14 -12.38
C MET A 181 -2.14 -5.52 -13.59
N TYR A 182 -1.51 -5.65 -14.78
CA TYR A 182 -2.18 -6.12 -16.00
C TYR A 182 -2.76 -7.51 -15.81
N SER A 183 -1.95 -8.48 -15.40
CA SER A 183 -2.41 -9.85 -15.16
C SER A 183 -3.51 -9.90 -14.09
N SER A 184 -3.40 -9.14 -13.01
CA SER A 184 -4.43 -9.08 -11.96
C SER A 184 -5.76 -8.58 -12.50
N LEU A 185 -5.78 -7.45 -13.23
CA LEU A 185 -7.02 -6.81 -13.68
C LEU A 185 -7.63 -7.48 -14.90
N MET A 186 -6.81 -7.98 -15.83
CA MET A 186 -7.28 -8.50 -17.12
C MET A 186 -7.58 -9.99 -17.08
N GLU A 187 -6.82 -10.78 -16.30
CA GLU A 187 -6.84 -12.24 -16.35
C GLU A 187 -7.37 -12.87 -15.06
N ASN A 188 -6.95 -12.37 -13.89
CA ASN A 188 -7.16 -13.05 -12.61
C ASN A 188 -8.29 -12.46 -11.74
N SER A 189 -8.92 -11.36 -12.15
CA SER A 189 -10.02 -10.75 -11.41
C SER A 189 -11.37 -11.22 -11.91
N PHE A 190 -12.29 -11.50 -10.98
CA PHE A 190 -13.67 -11.86 -11.24
C PHE A 190 -14.60 -10.66 -11.00
N TRP A 191 -15.21 -10.15 -12.07
CA TRP A 191 -16.02 -8.94 -12.07
C TRP A 191 -17.55 -9.22 -11.97
N ARG A 192 -17.91 -10.26 -11.24
CA ARG A 192 -19.27 -10.78 -11.15
C ARG A 192 -20.29 -9.71 -10.81
N GLY A 193 -21.25 -9.48 -11.70
CA GLY A 193 -22.39 -8.59 -11.50
C GLY A 193 -22.08 -7.10 -11.61
N LEU A 194 -20.83 -6.69 -11.85
CA LEU A 194 -20.50 -5.31 -12.16
C LEU A 194 -20.88 -4.94 -13.60
N ASP A 195 -20.88 -5.91 -14.49
CA ASP A 195 -21.24 -5.82 -15.90
C ASP A 195 -22.76 -5.91 -16.15
N ASP A 196 -23.56 -6.14 -15.11
CA ASP A 196 -25.02 -6.15 -15.22
C ASP A 196 -25.57 -4.72 -15.26
N GLU A 197 -26.01 -4.30 -16.43
CA GLU A 197 -26.61 -2.98 -16.65
C GLU A 197 -27.88 -2.70 -15.83
N ASN A 198 -28.53 -3.73 -15.30
CA ASN A 198 -29.74 -3.61 -14.49
C ASN A 198 -29.45 -3.70 -12.98
N ALA A 199 -28.20 -3.95 -12.60
CA ALA A 199 -27.80 -4.01 -11.20
C ALA A 199 -27.93 -2.62 -10.53
N TYR A 200 -28.49 -2.61 -9.33
CA TYR A 200 -28.53 -1.42 -8.50
C TYR A 200 -27.34 -1.39 -7.54
N PHE A 201 -26.58 -0.31 -7.57
CA PHE A 201 -25.47 -0.06 -6.64
C PHE A 201 -25.82 1.11 -5.72
N SER A 202 -25.78 0.87 -4.41
CA SER A 202 -25.93 1.95 -3.42
C SER A 202 -24.77 2.94 -3.51
N GLU A 203 -24.92 4.11 -2.90
CA GLU A 203 -23.87 5.14 -2.88
C GLU A 203 -22.56 4.64 -2.29
N ASP A 204 -22.61 3.83 -1.22
CA ASP A 204 -21.42 3.21 -0.62
C ASP A 204 -20.71 2.28 -1.60
N HIS A 205 -21.46 1.44 -2.34
CA HIS A 205 -20.88 0.56 -3.35
C HIS A 205 -20.24 1.36 -4.50
N ARG A 206 -20.85 2.47 -4.92
CA ARG A 206 -20.29 3.34 -5.96
C ARG A 206 -18.94 3.91 -5.56
N GLY A 207 -18.74 4.27 -4.28
CA GLY A 207 -17.45 4.70 -3.76
C GLY A 207 -16.34 3.64 -3.92
N PHE A 208 -16.65 2.35 -3.72
CA PHE A 208 -15.70 1.27 -4.01
C PHE A 208 -15.41 1.12 -5.51
N ILE A 209 -16.44 1.25 -6.35
CA ILE A 209 -16.31 1.10 -7.80
C ILE A 209 -15.46 2.24 -8.40
N MET A 210 -15.57 3.45 -7.88
CA MET A 210 -14.67 4.55 -8.25
C MET A 210 -13.20 4.20 -8.00
N ASN A 211 -12.87 3.47 -6.93
CA ASN A 211 -11.51 2.99 -6.70
C ASN A 211 -11.07 1.98 -7.78
N TYR A 212 -11.99 1.19 -8.32
CA TYR A 212 -11.67 0.27 -9.42
C TYR A 212 -11.32 1.06 -10.69
N ARG A 213 -12.14 2.03 -11.08
CA ARG A 213 -11.84 2.92 -12.24
C ARG A 213 -10.49 3.62 -12.06
N SER A 214 -10.23 4.19 -10.88
CA SER A 214 -8.92 4.79 -10.57
C SER A 214 -7.75 3.83 -10.74
N THR A 215 -7.95 2.55 -10.38
CA THR A 215 -6.92 1.52 -10.54
C THR A 215 -6.69 1.19 -12.02
N PHE A 216 -7.75 1.08 -12.82
CA PHE A 216 -7.65 0.92 -14.28
C PHE A 216 -6.92 2.11 -14.91
N ASN A 217 -7.26 3.35 -14.53
CA ASN A 217 -6.60 4.56 -15.03
C ASN A 217 -5.10 4.58 -14.71
N THR A 218 -4.71 4.11 -13.52
CA THR A 218 -3.29 3.95 -13.18
C THR A 218 -2.58 2.99 -14.12
N LEU A 219 -3.20 1.86 -14.44
CA LEU A 219 -2.63 0.89 -15.40
C LEU A 219 -2.57 1.47 -16.82
N ILE A 220 -3.66 2.08 -17.29
CA ILE A 220 -3.73 2.71 -18.62
C ILE A 220 -2.60 3.72 -18.79
N LYS A 221 -2.46 4.65 -17.85
CA LYS A 221 -1.40 5.66 -17.87
C LYS A 221 -0.01 5.02 -17.96
N ASN A 222 0.26 4.01 -17.12
CA ASN A 222 1.55 3.32 -17.14
C ASN A 222 1.84 2.59 -18.46
N LEU A 223 0.81 2.03 -19.10
CA LEU A 223 0.95 1.39 -20.41
C LEU A 223 1.24 2.42 -21.51
N ILE A 224 0.56 3.58 -21.49
CA ILE A 224 0.83 4.70 -22.39
C ILE A 224 2.26 5.22 -22.21
N ASP A 225 2.69 5.46 -20.98
CA ASP A 225 4.05 5.92 -20.66
C ASP A 225 5.12 4.94 -21.16
N LYS A 226 4.79 3.64 -21.23
CA LYS A 226 5.63 2.56 -21.78
C LYS A 226 5.43 2.32 -23.28
N LYS A 227 4.64 3.15 -23.96
CA LYS A 227 4.30 3.01 -25.38
C LYS A 227 3.60 1.69 -25.74
N ARG A 228 2.92 1.05 -24.80
CA ARG A 228 2.12 -0.17 -24.99
C ARG A 228 0.66 0.21 -25.32
N TYR A 229 0.46 0.89 -26.43
CA TYR A 229 -0.82 1.51 -26.79
C TYR A 229 -1.95 0.50 -27.01
N GLU A 230 -1.65 -0.64 -27.66
CA GLU A 230 -2.65 -1.70 -27.87
C GLU A 230 -3.15 -2.30 -26.54
N ASP A 231 -2.24 -2.52 -25.59
CA ASP A 231 -2.61 -3.03 -24.28
C ASP A 231 -3.39 -2.00 -23.48
N ALA A 232 -3.05 -0.71 -23.60
CA ALA A 232 -3.83 0.37 -23.00
C ALA A 232 -5.28 0.39 -23.53
N LEU A 233 -5.48 0.23 -24.84
CA LEU A 233 -6.82 0.13 -25.45
C LEU A 233 -7.60 -1.09 -24.96
N LYS A 234 -6.94 -2.26 -24.82
CA LYS A 234 -7.58 -3.46 -24.24
C LYS A 234 -8.06 -3.20 -22.82
N VAL A 235 -7.23 -2.52 -22.00
CA VAL A 235 -7.55 -2.19 -20.61
C VAL A 235 -8.72 -1.19 -20.52
N ILE A 236 -8.74 -0.17 -21.40
CA ILE A 236 -9.87 0.78 -21.51
C ILE A 236 -11.16 0.04 -21.84
N ASN A 237 -11.15 -0.77 -22.90
CA ASN A 237 -12.34 -1.52 -23.33
C ASN A 237 -12.84 -2.45 -22.23
N LYS A 238 -11.94 -3.12 -21.50
CA LYS A 238 -12.30 -3.95 -20.36
C LYS A 238 -12.95 -3.13 -19.25
N CYS A 239 -12.36 -1.99 -18.90
CA CYS A 239 -12.88 -1.10 -17.86
C CYS A 239 -14.32 -0.65 -18.18
N LEU A 240 -14.57 -0.20 -19.41
CA LEU A 240 -15.88 0.26 -19.86
C LEU A 240 -16.90 -0.89 -19.92
N SER A 241 -16.48 -2.10 -20.34
CA SER A 241 -17.37 -3.25 -20.45
C SER A 241 -17.82 -3.80 -19.10
N ILE A 242 -16.97 -3.76 -18.07
CA ILE A 242 -17.30 -4.25 -16.73
C ILE A 242 -17.97 -3.21 -15.84
N MET A 243 -17.95 -1.95 -16.21
CA MET A 243 -18.56 -0.84 -15.46
C MET A 243 -19.39 0.06 -16.39
N PRO A 244 -20.50 -0.48 -16.95
CA PRO A 244 -21.31 0.25 -17.93
C PRO A 244 -22.01 1.46 -17.29
N ASP A 245 -22.17 2.54 -18.08
CA ASP A 245 -22.75 3.82 -17.62
C ASP A 245 -24.18 3.67 -17.09
N LYS A 246 -24.94 2.75 -17.64
CA LYS A 246 -26.36 2.55 -17.28
C LYS A 246 -26.55 2.15 -15.81
N SER A 247 -25.67 1.29 -15.26
CA SER A 247 -25.71 0.88 -13.85
C SER A 247 -24.73 1.69 -12.98
N LEU A 248 -23.66 2.19 -13.56
CA LEU A 248 -22.56 2.86 -12.90
C LEU A 248 -22.21 4.15 -13.62
N THR A 249 -23.00 5.18 -13.39
CA THR A 249 -22.84 6.50 -14.03
C THR A 249 -21.38 6.96 -14.06
N PHE A 250 -21.01 7.61 -15.15
CA PHE A 250 -19.68 8.15 -15.34
C PHE A 250 -19.33 9.18 -14.25
N ASP A 251 -18.08 9.15 -13.84
CA ASP A 251 -17.48 10.00 -12.84
C ASP A 251 -16.20 10.68 -13.40
N HIS A 252 -15.47 11.39 -12.55
CA HIS A 252 -14.24 12.07 -12.97
C HIS A 252 -13.14 11.09 -13.46
N PHE A 253 -13.13 9.83 -13.02
CA PHE A 253 -12.21 8.81 -13.56
C PHE A 253 -12.62 8.37 -14.96
N SER A 254 -13.92 8.41 -15.29
CA SER A 254 -14.40 8.16 -16.65
C SER A 254 -14.01 9.28 -17.61
N VAL A 255 -14.01 10.53 -17.15
CA VAL A 255 -13.49 11.67 -17.94
C VAL A 255 -12.02 11.45 -18.28
N GLN A 256 -11.22 11.00 -17.32
CA GLN A 256 -9.81 10.69 -17.54
C GLN A 256 -9.60 9.57 -18.59
N ILE A 257 -10.51 8.59 -18.68
CA ILE A 257 -10.47 7.57 -19.75
C ILE A 257 -10.66 8.22 -21.12
N VAL A 258 -11.52 9.21 -21.25
CA VAL A 258 -11.71 9.96 -22.50
C VAL A 258 -10.43 10.72 -22.88
N GLU A 259 -9.75 11.34 -21.92
CA GLU A 259 -8.44 11.99 -22.13
C GLU A 259 -7.41 10.97 -22.67
N PHE A 260 -7.32 9.80 -22.05
CA PHE A 260 -6.43 8.73 -22.55
C PHE A 260 -6.76 8.26 -23.95
N LEU A 261 -8.05 8.18 -24.34
CA LEU A 261 -8.45 7.82 -25.70
C LEU A 261 -8.03 8.87 -26.72
N ILE A 262 -8.12 10.16 -26.38
CA ILE A 262 -7.65 11.26 -27.22
C ILE A 262 -6.13 11.15 -27.42
N ASP A 263 -5.39 10.96 -26.35
CA ASP A 263 -3.94 10.80 -26.39
C ASP A 263 -3.52 9.59 -27.25
N LEU A 264 -4.19 8.45 -27.07
CA LEU A 264 -3.93 7.23 -27.82
C LEU A 264 -4.21 7.40 -29.32
N ASN A 265 -5.31 8.05 -29.70
CA ASN A 265 -5.62 8.34 -31.11
C ASN A 265 -4.55 9.23 -31.74
N SER A 266 -4.09 10.24 -31.03
CA SER A 266 -2.99 11.10 -31.49
C SER A 266 -1.70 10.29 -31.68
N CYS A 267 -1.34 9.45 -30.69
CA CYS A 267 -0.13 8.62 -30.78
C CYS A 267 -0.19 7.58 -31.92
N LEU A 268 -1.35 6.95 -32.13
CA LEU A 268 -1.52 5.93 -33.18
C LEU A 268 -1.46 6.53 -34.59
N LEU A 269 -2.00 7.74 -34.80
CA LEU A 269 -1.88 8.48 -36.03
C LEU A 269 -0.42 8.79 -36.38
N TYR A 270 0.35 9.29 -35.42
CA TYR A 270 1.78 9.55 -35.63
C TYR A 270 2.62 8.29 -35.94
N THR A 271 2.24 7.14 -35.38
CA THR A 271 2.96 5.89 -35.66
C THR A 271 2.59 5.29 -37.05
N SER A 272 1.38 5.51 -37.54
CA SER A 272 0.99 5.09 -38.90
C SER A 272 1.63 5.95 -39.96
N ASP A 273 1.64 7.28 -39.79
CA ASP A 273 2.27 8.21 -40.73
C ASP A 273 3.80 7.98 -40.84
N ALA A 274 4.46 7.67 -39.71
CA ALA A 274 5.89 7.37 -39.69
C ALA A 274 6.24 6.01 -40.34
N ALA A 275 5.26 5.10 -40.49
CA ALA A 275 5.44 3.83 -41.19
C ALA A 275 5.24 3.96 -42.70
N ASP A 276 4.42 4.94 -43.14
CA ASP A 276 4.20 5.22 -44.58
C ASP A 276 5.31 6.08 -45.22
N ASP A 277 6.05 6.87 -44.40
CA ASP A 277 7.19 7.66 -44.90
C ASP A 277 8.50 6.86 -45.02
N GLY A 278 8.46 5.57 -44.79
CA GLY A 278 9.62 4.63 -44.83
C GLY A 278 9.75 3.77 -46.10
N VAL A 279 9.11 4.18 -47.22
CA VAL A 279 9.24 3.47 -48.52
C VAL A 279 10.06 4.29 -49.52
#